data_bc2bb8d52f4b018fc7ec9a9f68788187
#
_entry.id   bc2bb8d52f4b018fc7ec9a9f68788187
#
_cell.length_a   1.000
_cell.length_b   1.000
_cell.length_c   1.000
_cell.angle_alpha   90.00
_cell.angle_beta   90.00
_cell.angle_gamma   90.00
#
_symmetry.space_group_name_H-M   'P 1'
#
loop_
_entity.id
_entity.type
_entity.pdbx_description
1 polymer ?
#
loop_
_entity_poly.entity_id
_entity_poly.type
_entity_poly.pdbx_seq_one_letter_code
_entity_poly.pdbx_strand_id
1 'polypeptide(L)'
;MLLLWLLQVLFLNSFYATMKGEQTKNVAKSIQTAYETKSDESFLEKVEDISSSNDMFIYIVSSDGSTMYFKPAGNDTDAQYYADQIDTVNNYMLENNRSYAYLKIKSMDSSKDVLVCGNVMKAKDKTPLLIYIFSPLWPVSSTVKILTNQLVYVTIISLIVACLISFYLSTRITRPIRKITNSAERLAHGEYGIVFRGGHYTEIINLADTLTNASIELEKSDMLQKDLIANVSHDLRTPLTMIKSYAEMIRDLSGDNPVKREQHLQVIIDEADRLNSLVEDLLTISRMQSGKLTIDKKDFSITEAAGSIINTYRLMEDTEGFSFHFDCNANFIVNGDEEKIKQVLSNLVTNAIKFCGDDKFINISLRRRGRSVLCKVEDHGVGIAPDELSHVWERYYRSSSNMVRAAEGSGLGLSIVKEILTLHKVDFGVDSTVGEGTSFWFELPFVKVEKDKQNNITFNNKLTLDKRN
;
A
#
# COMPACT_ATOMS: atom_id res chain seq x y z
N MET A 1 -29.11 -17.13 12.07
CA MET A 1 -29.56 -18.10 13.08
C MET A 1 -30.76 -17.61 13.87
N LEU A 2 -30.69 -16.50 14.58
CA LEU A 2 -31.83 -15.97 15.39
C LEU A 2 -33.07 -15.71 14.54
N LEU A 3 -32.91 -15.15 13.34
CA LEU A 3 -34.00 -14.94 12.38
C LEU A 3 -34.62 -16.25 11.91
N LEU A 4 -33.82 -17.27 11.65
CA LEU A 4 -34.29 -18.61 11.23
C LEU A 4 -35.05 -19.30 12.36
N TRP A 5 -34.58 -19.20 13.60
CA TRP A 5 -35.25 -19.67 14.80
C TRP A 5 -36.60 -18.96 15.01
N LEU A 6 -36.63 -17.63 14.94
CA LEU A 6 -37.84 -16.82 15.10
C LEU A 6 -38.87 -17.16 14.01
N LEU A 7 -38.42 -17.31 12.77
CA LEU A 7 -39.29 -17.66 11.64
C LEU A 7 -39.87 -19.05 11.80
N GLN A 8 -39.06 -20.03 12.21
CA GLN A 8 -39.52 -21.41 12.40
C GLN A 8 -40.51 -21.55 13.58
N VAL A 9 -40.27 -20.86 14.70
CA VAL A 9 -41.15 -20.93 15.86
C VAL A 9 -42.49 -20.19 15.63
N LEU A 10 -42.45 -19.00 15.00
CA LEU A 10 -43.64 -18.20 14.77
C LEU A 10 -44.53 -18.73 13.62
N PHE A 11 -43.92 -19.27 12.57
CA PHE A 11 -44.62 -19.63 11.35
C PHE A 11 -44.93 -21.13 11.23
N LEU A 12 -44.38 -21.99 12.10
CA LEU A 12 -44.57 -23.44 12.01
C LEU A 12 -46.04 -23.82 12.01
N ASN A 13 -46.81 -23.29 12.96
CA ASN A 13 -48.25 -23.59 13.11
C ASN A 13 -49.07 -23.05 11.93
N SER A 14 -48.75 -21.84 11.46
CA SER A 14 -49.48 -21.24 10.34
C SER A 14 -49.18 -21.99 9.03
N PHE A 15 -47.89 -22.34 8.81
CA PHE A 15 -47.49 -23.10 7.64
C PHE A 15 -48.12 -24.52 7.63
N TYR A 16 -48.14 -25.18 8.81
CA TYR A 16 -48.76 -26.50 8.94
C TYR A 16 -50.26 -26.43 8.68
N ALA A 17 -50.98 -25.45 9.21
CA ALA A 17 -52.42 -25.26 8.99
C ALA A 17 -52.72 -25.04 7.48
N THR A 18 -51.92 -24.21 6.80
CA THR A 18 -52.09 -23.97 5.35
C THR A 18 -51.87 -25.23 4.54
N MET A 19 -50.80 -25.97 4.82
CA MET A 19 -50.45 -27.20 4.14
C MET A 19 -51.54 -28.29 4.34
N LYS A 20 -52.02 -28.47 5.57
CA LYS A 20 -53.11 -29.39 5.89
C LYS A 20 -54.43 -28.99 5.23
N GLY A 21 -54.70 -27.70 5.12
CA GLY A 21 -55.86 -27.18 4.40
C GLY A 21 -55.85 -27.56 2.92
N GLU A 22 -54.71 -27.38 2.24
CA GLU A 22 -54.57 -27.83 0.84
C GLU A 22 -54.62 -29.35 0.68
N GLN A 23 -54.00 -30.08 1.61
CA GLN A 23 -54.07 -31.56 1.62
C GLN A 23 -55.53 -32.03 1.76
N THR A 24 -56.29 -31.44 2.70
CA THR A 24 -57.71 -31.80 2.90
C THR A 24 -58.56 -31.57 1.64
N LYS A 25 -58.32 -30.46 0.94
CA LYS A 25 -58.99 -30.12 -0.32
C LYS A 25 -58.65 -31.16 -1.42
N ASN A 26 -57.38 -31.56 -1.53
CA ASN A 26 -56.95 -32.56 -2.50
C ASN A 26 -57.52 -33.95 -2.18
N VAL A 27 -57.60 -34.31 -0.90
CA VAL A 27 -58.23 -35.51 -0.41
C VAL A 27 -59.73 -35.55 -0.73
N ALA A 28 -60.44 -34.44 -0.43
CA ALA A 28 -61.88 -34.35 -0.78
C ALA A 28 -62.12 -34.55 -2.29
N LYS A 29 -61.26 -33.91 -3.14
CA LYS A 29 -61.37 -34.10 -4.60
C LYS A 29 -61.03 -35.53 -5.05
N SER A 30 -60.06 -36.18 -4.42
CA SER A 30 -59.68 -37.58 -4.71
C SER A 30 -60.79 -38.54 -4.35
N ILE A 31 -61.46 -38.32 -3.23
CA ILE A 31 -62.63 -39.12 -2.80
C ILE A 31 -63.81 -38.90 -3.72
N GLN A 32 -64.08 -37.66 -4.14
CA GLN A 32 -65.11 -37.34 -5.13
C GLN A 32 -64.88 -38.13 -6.43
N THR A 33 -63.68 -38.10 -6.96
CA THR A 33 -63.30 -38.82 -8.19
C THR A 33 -63.44 -40.34 -8.00
N ALA A 34 -63.07 -40.86 -6.84
CA ALA A 34 -63.22 -42.29 -6.55
C ALA A 34 -64.70 -42.69 -6.48
N TYR A 35 -65.55 -41.83 -5.92
CA TYR A 35 -66.98 -42.08 -5.91
C TYR A 35 -67.60 -42.13 -7.31
N GLU A 36 -67.16 -41.26 -8.19
CA GLU A 36 -67.66 -41.19 -9.56
C GLU A 36 -67.20 -42.37 -10.45
N THR A 37 -66.04 -42.95 -10.16
CA THR A 37 -65.39 -43.90 -11.07
C THR A 37 -65.38 -45.34 -10.60
N LYS A 38 -65.58 -45.64 -9.28
CA LYS A 38 -65.43 -46.95 -8.68
C LYS A 38 -66.76 -47.58 -8.25
N SER A 39 -66.77 -48.88 -8.08
CA SER A 39 -67.86 -49.60 -7.39
C SER A 39 -67.86 -49.23 -5.89
N ASP A 40 -68.97 -49.41 -5.21
CA ASP A 40 -69.11 -49.00 -3.80
C ASP A 40 -68.13 -49.70 -2.85
N GLU A 41 -67.82 -50.96 -3.11
CA GLU A 41 -66.85 -51.73 -2.32
C GLU A 41 -65.40 -51.23 -2.55
N SER A 42 -64.99 -51.02 -3.78
CA SER A 42 -63.69 -50.40 -4.11
C SER A 42 -63.55 -48.93 -3.71
N PHE A 43 -64.66 -48.24 -3.60
CA PHE A 43 -64.73 -46.87 -3.09
C PHE A 43 -64.40 -46.81 -1.59
N LEU A 44 -65.06 -47.66 -0.78
CA LEU A 44 -64.81 -47.74 0.65
C LEU A 44 -63.37 -48.15 0.99
N GLU A 45 -62.81 -49.12 0.26
CA GLU A 45 -61.42 -49.50 0.41
C GLU A 45 -60.47 -48.32 0.12
N LYS A 46 -60.76 -47.55 -0.93
CA LYS A 46 -59.96 -46.35 -1.25
C LYS A 46 -60.08 -45.24 -0.23
N VAL A 47 -61.28 -45.06 0.37
CA VAL A 47 -61.52 -44.11 1.48
C VAL A 47 -60.70 -44.50 2.70
N GLU A 48 -60.64 -45.79 3.02
CA GLU A 48 -59.86 -46.33 4.12
C GLU A 48 -58.34 -46.09 3.93
N ASP A 49 -57.84 -46.37 2.74
CA ASP A 49 -56.45 -46.15 2.36
C ASP A 49 -56.09 -44.64 2.52
N ILE A 50 -56.92 -43.73 1.99
CA ILE A 50 -56.73 -42.29 2.09
C ILE A 50 -56.81 -41.82 3.55
N SER A 51 -57.76 -42.29 4.33
CA SER A 51 -57.90 -41.92 5.75
C SER A 51 -56.64 -42.28 6.54
N SER A 52 -56.15 -43.50 6.33
CA SER A 52 -54.99 -44.05 7.04
C SER A 52 -53.68 -43.37 6.63
N SER A 53 -53.54 -43.07 5.33
CA SER A 53 -52.33 -42.44 4.79
C SER A 53 -52.15 -40.97 5.15
N ASN A 54 -53.26 -40.25 5.40
CA ASN A 54 -53.23 -38.79 5.59
C ASN A 54 -53.50 -38.31 7.02
N ASP A 55 -53.69 -39.25 7.94
CA ASP A 55 -54.01 -38.96 9.33
C ASP A 55 -55.27 -38.02 9.47
N MET A 56 -56.32 -38.42 8.70
CA MET A 56 -57.57 -37.67 8.62
C MET A 56 -58.72 -38.62 8.98
N PHE A 57 -59.75 -38.10 9.66
CA PHE A 57 -60.94 -38.85 9.97
C PHE A 57 -62.01 -38.57 8.91
N ILE A 58 -62.59 -39.61 8.36
CA ILE A 58 -63.56 -39.49 7.29
C ILE A 58 -64.88 -40.12 7.76
N TYR A 59 -65.96 -39.35 7.63
CA TYR A 59 -67.29 -39.78 7.94
C TYR A 59 -68.15 -39.64 6.68
N ILE A 60 -68.81 -40.68 6.26
CA ILE A 60 -69.65 -40.72 5.05
C ILE A 60 -71.04 -41.15 5.42
N VAL A 61 -72.03 -40.31 5.08
CA VAL A 61 -73.44 -40.53 5.37
C VAL A 61 -74.20 -40.54 4.03
N SER A 62 -75.11 -41.48 3.88
CA SER A 62 -76.05 -41.52 2.76
C SER A 62 -77.14 -40.47 2.94
N SER A 63 -77.83 -40.11 1.85
CA SER A 63 -78.92 -39.13 1.87
C SER A 63 -80.16 -39.59 2.71
N ASP A 64 -80.23 -40.88 3.04
CA ASP A 64 -81.23 -41.43 3.94
C ASP A 64 -80.86 -41.36 5.45
N GLY A 65 -79.64 -40.83 5.75
CA GLY A 65 -79.14 -40.75 7.11
C GLY A 65 -78.38 -41.96 7.60
N SER A 66 -78.23 -43.02 6.75
CA SER A 66 -77.46 -44.20 7.12
C SER A 66 -75.98 -43.94 6.98
N THR A 67 -75.19 -44.38 8.00
CA THR A 67 -73.74 -44.25 7.96
C THR A 67 -73.13 -45.31 7.08
N MET A 68 -72.44 -44.95 5.98
CA MET A 68 -71.76 -45.88 5.09
C MET A 68 -70.30 -46.15 5.50
N TYR A 69 -69.61 -45.15 6.01
CA TYR A 69 -68.23 -45.31 6.45
C TYR A 69 -67.93 -44.36 7.60
N PHE A 70 -67.32 -44.88 8.63
CA PHE A 70 -66.86 -44.15 9.77
C PHE A 70 -65.58 -44.76 10.31
N LYS A 71 -64.51 -44.03 10.29
CA LYS A 71 -63.25 -44.41 10.94
C LYS A 71 -62.89 -43.37 11.99
N PRO A 72 -63.13 -43.64 13.28
CA PRO A 72 -62.77 -42.74 14.36
C PRO A 72 -61.26 -42.72 14.54
N ALA A 73 -60.72 -41.57 14.93
CA ALA A 73 -59.36 -41.48 15.37
C ALA A 73 -59.32 -41.68 16.90
N GLY A 74 -58.96 -42.84 17.32
CA GLY A 74 -58.75 -43.08 18.75
C GLY A 74 -59.99 -43.70 19.46
N ASN A 75 -60.34 -43.20 20.62
CA ASN A 75 -61.40 -43.77 21.47
C ASN A 75 -62.83 -43.40 21.03
N ASP A 76 -63.81 -44.21 21.37
CA ASP A 76 -65.24 -44.03 21.04
C ASP A 76 -65.83 -42.61 21.46
N THR A 77 -65.23 -41.99 22.46
CA THR A 77 -65.61 -40.63 22.93
C THR A 77 -65.24 -39.52 21.92
N ASP A 78 -64.21 -39.65 21.19
CA ASP A 78 -63.80 -38.70 20.13
C ASP A 78 -64.76 -38.81 18.93
N ALA A 79 -65.22 -40.03 18.64
CA ALA A 79 -66.16 -40.30 17.58
C ALA A 79 -67.53 -39.57 17.80
N GLN A 80 -68.07 -39.64 19.02
CA GLN A 80 -69.31 -38.98 19.37
C GLN A 80 -69.17 -37.43 19.24
N TYR A 81 -68.08 -36.88 19.74
CA TYR A 81 -67.82 -35.45 19.62
C TYR A 81 -67.76 -34.95 18.17
N TYR A 82 -67.12 -35.68 17.29
CA TYR A 82 -67.07 -35.30 15.89
C TYR A 82 -68.39 -35.50 15.16
N ALA A 83 -69.18 -36.52 15.54
CA ALA A 83 -70.55 -36.72 15.03
C ALA A 83 -71.47 -35.51 15.38
N ASP A 84 -71.41 -35.01 16.61
CA ASP A 84 -72.16 -33.84 17.02
C ASP A 84 -71.75 -32.56 16.24
N GLN A 85 -70.51 -32.44 15.75
CA GLN A 85 -70.05 -31.31 14.94
C GLN A 85 -70.54 -31.36 13.46
N ILE A 86 -70.99 -32.51 12.99
CA ILE A 86 -71.56 -32.66 11.65
C ILE A 86 -72.81 -31.78 11.48
N ASP A 87 -73.66 -31.70 12.47
CA ASP A 87 -74.87 -30.86 12.41
C ASP A 87 -74.49 -29.36 12.25
N THR A 88 -73.40 -28.92 12.87
CA THR A 88 -72.90 -27.57 12.71
C THR A 88 -72.45 -27.32 11.25
N VAL A 89 -71.77 -28.26 10.63
CA VAL A 89 -71.32 -28.16 9.23
C VAL A 89 -72.53 -28.23 8.27
N ASN A 90 -73.50 -29.08 8.55
CA ASN A 90 -74.72 -29.18 7.75
C ASN A 90 -75.51 -27.91 7.77
N ASN A 91 -75.80 -27.38 8.99
CA ASN A 91 -76.48 -26.11 9.12
C ASN A 91 -75.84 -24.99 8.39
N TYR A 92 -74.49 -24.91 8.45
CA TYR A 92 -73.66 -23.93 7.69
C TYR A 92 -73.83 -24.11 6.18
N MET A 93 -73.82 -25.33 5.67
CA MET A 93 -74.02 -25.63 4.26
C MET A 93 -75.40 -25.27 3.76
N LEU A 94 -76.43 -25.59 4.56
CA LEU A 94 -77.85 -25.25 4.28
C LEU A 94 -78.09 -23.77 4.27
N GLU A 95 -77.68 -23.05 5.33
CA GLU A 95 -77.86 -21.60 5.46
C GLU A 95 -77.15 -20.81 4.31
N ASN A 96 -76.04 -21.29 3.82
CA ASN A 96 -75.31 -20.64 2.76
C ASN A 96 -75.60 -21.19 1.36
N ASN A 97 -76.49 -22.15 1.22
CA ASN A 97 -76.86 -22.83 -0.03
C ASN A 97 -75.66 -23.34 -0.78
N ARG A 98 -74.74 -23.99 -0.05
CA ARG A 98 -73.47 -24.52 -0.64
C ARG A 98 -73.41 -26.04 -0.59
N SER A 99 -72.80 -26.65 -1.63
CA SER A 99 -72.56 -28.08 -1.68
C SER A 99 -71.24 -28.47 -0.96
N TYR A 100 -70.46 -27.51 -0.48
CA TYR A 100 -69.25 -27.72 0.30
C TYR A 100 -69.06 -26.64 1.35
N ALA A 101 -68.40 -27.03 2.44
CA ALA A 101 -67.96 -26.07 3.49
C ALA A 101 -66.62 -26.48 4.06
N TYR A 102 -65.84 -25.46 4.47
CA TYR A 102 -64.62 -25.60 5.25
C TYR A 102 -64.82 -24.82 6.54
N LEU A 103 -64.87 -25.52 7.64
CA LEU A 103 -65.07 -24.92 8.97
C LEU A 103 -63.88 -25.28 9.87
N LYS A 104 -63.49 -24.36 10.69
CA LYS A 104 -62.49 -24.58 11.74
C LYS A 104 -63.24 -24.78 13.07
N ILE A 105 -63.12 -25.94 13.65
CA ILE A 105 -63.71 -26.29 14.94
C ILE A 105 -62.62 -26.54 15.99
N LYS A 106 -62.97 -26.57 17.24
CA LYS A 106 -62.08 -26.99 18.32
C LYS A 106 -62.09 -28.50 18.47
N SER A 107 -60.99 -29.07 18.91
CA SER A 107 -60.91 -30.48 19.30
C SER A 107 -61.64 -30.66 20.66
N MET A 108 -61.91 -31.91 21.01
CA MET A 108 -62.63 -32.25 22.26
C MET A 108 -61.96 -31.64 23.52
N ASP A 109 -60.66 -31.58 23.55
CA ASP A 109 -59.87 -30.97 24.63
C ASP A 109 -59.81 -29.40 24.56
N SER A 110 -60.53 -28.79 23.61
CA SER A 110 -60.61 -27.34 23.35
C SER A 110 -59.28 -26.64 23.12
N SER A 111 -58.19 -27.35 23.12
CA SER A 111 -56.82 -26.78 23.00
C SER A 111 -56.34 -26.64 21.57
N LYS A 112 -56.93 -27.39 20.65
CA LYS A 112 -56.41 -27.54 19.28
C LYS A 112 -57.53 -27.33 18.26
N ASP A 113 -57.11 -26.87 17.09
CA ASP A 113 -58.03 -26.60 15.99
C ASP A 113 -58.05 -27.81 15.02
N VAL A 114 -59.23 -28.14 14.54
CA VAL A 114 -59.50 -29.15 13.54
C VAL A 114 -60.19 -28.50 12.34
N LEU A 115 -59.69 -28.75 11.16
CA LEU A 115 -60.34 -28.33 9.92
C LEU A 115 -61.37 -29.41 9.54
N VAL A 116 -62.62 -29.01 9.38
CA VAL A 116 -63.68 -29.88 8.89
C VAL A 116 -64.06 -29.47 7.49
N CYS A 117 -64.01 -30.41 6.58
CA CYS A 117 -64.50 -30.23 5.22
C CYS A 117 -65.76 -31.06 5.03
N GLY A 118 -66.88 -30.40 4.88
CA GLY A 118 -68.14 -31.04 4.44
C GLY A 118 -68.33 -30.91 2.93
N ASN A 119 -68.68 -31.96 2.25
CA ASN A 119 -68.91 -31.95 0.81
C ASN A 119 -70.06 -32.89 0.43
N VAL A 120 -70.96 -32.44 -0.46
CA VAL A 120 -72.03 -33.25 -1.04
C VAL A 120 -71.47 -33.88 -2.34
N MET A 121 -71.24 -35.17 -2.30
CA MET A 121 -70.78 -35.92 -3.49
C MET A 121 -71.96 -36.36 -4.32
N LYS A 122 -71.93 -36.11 -5.60
CA LYS A 122 -72.90 -36.51 -6.60
C LYS A 122 -72.24 -37.30 -7.69
N ALA A 123 -72.81 -38.45 -8.06
CA ALA A 123 -72.37 -39.21 -9.23
C ALA A 123 -73.59 -39.57 -10.06
N LYS A 124 -73.38 -39.76 -11.36
CA LYS A 124 -74.42 -40.17 -12.26
C LYS A 124 -74.81 -41.60 -11.90
N ASP A 125 -76.09 -41.87 -11.69
CA ASP A 125 -76.66 -43.18 -11.32
C ASP A 125 -76.36 -43.66 -9.88
N LYS A 126 -75.87 -42.79 -8.97
CA LYS A 126 -75.65 -43.10 -7.55
C LYS A 126 -76.43 -42.16 -6.63
N THR A 127 -76.73 -42.62 -5.44
CA THR A 127 -77.36 -41.76 -4.39
C THR A 127 -76.36 -40.69 -3.93
N PRO A 128 -76.79 -39.45 -3.73
CA PRO A 128 -75.90 -38.45 -3.17
C PRO A 128 -75.42 -38.85 -1.77
N LEU A 129 -74.05 -38.64 -1.55
CA LEU A 129 -73.42 -38.90 -0.25
C LEU A 129 -72.91 -37.61 0.35
N LEU A 130 -72.95 -37.53 1.65
CA LEU A 130 -72.36 -36.48 2.44
C LEU A 130 -71.08 -36.98 3.04
N ILE A 131 -69.99 -36.31 2.75
CA ILE A 131 -68.68 -36.64 3.31
C ILE A 131 -68.21 -35.53 4.21
N TYR A 132 -67.67 -35.91 5.35
CA TYR A 132 -67.04 -35.02 6.33
C TYR A 132 -65.62 -35.52 6.56
N ILE A 133 -64.65 -34.63 6.32
CA ILE A 133 -63.23 -34.91 6.52
C ILE A 133 -62.73 -34.00 7.65
N PHE A 134 -62.32 -34.64 8.72
CA PHE A 134 -61.73 -33.97 9.88
C PHE A 134 -60.21 -34.06 9.80
N SER A 135 -59.57 -32.92 9.65
CA SER A 135 -58.11 -32.80 9.51
C SER A 135 -57.53 -32.03 10.68
N PRO A 136 -56.76 -32.68 11.55
CA PRO A 136 -56.09 -31.98 12.64
C PRO A 136 -55.11 -30.92 12.12
N LEU A 137 -55.22 -29.68 12.65
CA LEU A 137 -54.38 -28.54 12.27
C LEU A 137 -53.17 -28.36 13.19
N TRP A 138 -52.76 -29.38 13.86
CA TRP A 138 -51.56 -29.35 14.71
C TRP A 138 -50.62 -30.47 14.32
N PRO A 139 -49.33 -30.24 14.30
CA PRO A 139 -48.38 -31.34 14.14
C PRO A 139 -48.40 -32.25 15.35
N VAL A 140 -48.15 -33.52 15.14
CA VAL A 140 -48.09 -34.52 16.23
C VAL A 140 -47.07 -34.00 17.28
N SER A 141 -47.48 -33.97 18.54
CA SER A 141 -46.74 -33.37 19.65
C SER A 141 -45.28 -33.89 19.76
N SER A 142 -45.06 -35.15 19.38
CA SER A 142 -43.72 -35.72 19.32
C SER A 142 -42.81 -35.04 18.25
N THR A 143 -43.38 -34.74 17.07
CA THR A 143 -42.64 -34.09 15.97
C THR A 143 -42.21 -32.66 16.37
N VAL A 144 -43.09 -31.89 17.01
CA VAL A 144 -42.76 -30.55 17.51
C VAL A 144 -41.65 -30.62 18.55
N LYS A 145 -41.70 -31.57 19.47
CA LYS A 145 -40.68 -31.75 20.50
C LYS A 145 -39.32 -32.13 19.91
N ILE A 146 -39.31 -33.04 18.91
CA ILE A 146 -38.09 -33.43 18.20
C ILE A 146 -37.48 -32.20 17.51
N LEU A 147 -38.27 -31.44 16.73
CA LEU A 147 -37.83 -30.26 16.02
C LEU A 147 -37.27 -29.19 16.97
N THR A 148 -37.93 -28.95 18.11
CA THR A 148 -37.45 -28.00 19.11
C THR A 148 -36.12 -28.40 19.73
N ASN A 149 -35.99 -29.69 20.13
CA ASN A 149 -34.71 -30.19 20.65
C ASN A 149 -33.61 -30.12 19.61
N GLN A 150 -33.87 -30.53 18.37
CA GLN A 150 -32.92 -30.43 17.29
C GLN A 150 -32.43 -28.98 17.06
N LEU A 151 -33.35 -28.02 17.16
CA LEU A 151 -33.05 -26.60 16.99
C LEU A 151 -32.14 -26.07 18.11
N VAL A 152 -32.35 -26.53 19.36
CA VAL A 152 -31.45 -26.20 20.48
C VAL A 152 -30.05 -26.74 20.24
N TYR A 153 -29.89 -28.00 19.82
CA TYR A 153 -28.58 -28.58 19.54
C TYR A 153 -27.86 -27.85 18.40
N VAL A 154 -28.54 -27.57 17.29
CA VAL A 154 -27.97 -26.82 16.17
C VAL A 154 -27.52 -25.43 16.59
N THR A 155 -28.30 -24.74 17.44
CA THR A 155 -27.95 -23.42 17.97
C THR A 155 -26.69 -23.47 18.82
N ILE A 156 -26.58 -24.44 19.74
CA ILE A 156 -25.39 -24.60 20.59
C ILE A 156 -24.15 -24.89 19.76
N ILE A 157 -24.27 -25.84 18.81
CA ILE A 157 -23.14 -26.21 17.96
C ILE A 157 -22.69 -25.00 17.10
N SER A 158 -23.62 -24.27 16.51
CA SER A 158 -23.31 -23.10 15.68
C SER A 158 -22.64 -21.99 16.49
N LEU A 159 -23.07 -21.79 17.74
CA LEU A 159 -22.42 -20.82 18.66
C LEU A 159 -20.97 -21.20 18.97
N ILE A 160 -20.74 -22.48 19.26
CA ILE A 160 -19.37 -22.99 19.53
C ILE A 160 -18.49 -22.78 18.28
N VAL A 161 -18.97 -23.16 17.09
CA VAL A 161 -18.24 -22.98 15.83
C VAL A 161 -17.94 -21.51 15.57
N ALA A 162 -18.92 -20.62 15.77
CA ALA A 162 -18.73 -19.17 15.61
C ALA A 162 -17.67 -18.62 16.56
N CYS A 163 -17.66 -19.06 17.83
CA CYS A 163 -16.64 -18.69 18.81
C CYS A 163 -15.25 -19.16 18.38
N LEU A 164 -15.13 -20.41 17.92
CA LEU A 164 -13.84 -20.96 17.46
C LEU A 164 -13.30 -20.20 16.24
N ILE A 165 -14.16 -19.93 15.25
CA ILE A 165 -13.81 -19.14 14.07
C ILE A 165 -13.39 -17.73 14.48
N SER A 166 -14.15 -17.06 15.35
CA SER A 166 -13.85 -15.71 15.83
C SER A 166 -12.50 -15.67 16.56
N PHE A 167 -12.22 -16.64 17.42
CA PHE A 167 -10.93 -16.77 18.11
C PHE A 167 -9.78 -16.99 17.13
N TYR A 168 -9.97 -17.87 16.15
CA TYR A 168 -8.98 -18.14 15.12
C TYR A 168 -8.66 -16.88 14.29
N LEU A 169 -9.70 -16.17 13.78
CA LEU A 169 -9.51 -14.93 13.02
C LEU A 169 -8.82 -13.83 13.88
N SER A 170 -9.24 -13.70 15.12
CA SER A 170 -8.63 -12.71 16.04
C SER A 170 -7.14 -12.94 16.21
N THR A 171 -6.71 -14.17 16.41
CA THR A 171 -5.29 -14.50 16.63
C THR A 171 -4.46 -14.42 15.34
N ARG A 172 -5.05 -14.78 14.21
CA ARG A 172 -4.34 -14.88 12.93
C ARG A 172 -4.30 -13.59 12.12
N ILE A 173 -5.31 -12.73 12.27
CA ILE A 173 -5.45 -11.50 11.49
C ILE A 173 -5.38 -10.26 12.39
N THR A 174 -6.27 -10.16 13.37
CA THR A 174 -6.43 -8.92 14.16
C THR A 174 -5.21 -8.60 15.01
N ARG A 175 -4.63 -9.59 15.69
CA ARG A 175 -3.44 -9.37 16.53
C ARG A 175 -2.20 -8.93 15.76
N PRO A 176 -1.82 -9.55 14.62
CA PRO A 176 -0.71 -9.06 13.79
C PRO A 176 -0.92 -7.64 13.27
N ILE A 177 -2.11 -7.33 12.76
CA ILE A 177 -2.43 -5.97 12.28
C ILE A 177 -2.27 -4.95 13.40
N ARG A 178 -2.80 -5.22 14.61
CA ARG A 178 -2.65 -4.33 15.76
C ARG A 178 -1.19 -4.11 16.15
N LYS A 179 -0.33 -5.14 16.05
CA LYS A 179 1.11 -4.99 16.27
C LYS A 179 1.76 -4.07 15.25
N ILE A 180 1.39 -4.22 13.96
CA ILE A 180 1.89 -3.34 12.89
C ILE A 180 1.43 -1.90 13.15
N THR A 181 0.17 -1.68 13.51
CA THR A 181 -0.35 -0.34 13.84
C THR A 181 0.41 0.31 14.98
N ASN A 182 0.62 -0.42 16.09
CA ASN A 182 1.37 0.12 17.23
C ASN A 182 2.84 0.44 16.86
N SER A 183 3.47 -0.38 15.99
CA SER A 183 4.81 -0.10 15.48
C SER A 183 4.82 1.11 14.55
N ALA A 184 3.77 1.28 13.74
CA ALA A 184 3.63 2.47 12.86
C ALA A 184 3.40 3.77 13.67
N GLU A 185 2.68 3.70 14.78
CA GLU A 185 2.55 4.83 15.71
C GLU A 185 3.91 5.23 16.30
N ARG A 186 4.75 4.28 16.70
CA ARG A 186 6.11 4.55 17.17
C ARG A 186 6.96 5.19 16.08
N LEU A 187 6.87 4.68 14.84
CA LEU A 187 7.55 5.26 13.68
C LEU A 187 7.12 6.72 13.46
N ALA A 188 5.82 7.02 13.55
CA ALA A 188 5.29 8.37 13.44
C ALA A 188 5.77 9.33 14.54
N HIS A 189 6.17 8.81 15.71
CA HIS A 189 6.77 9.58 16.79
C HIS A 189 8.31 9.70 16.70
N GLY A 190 8.90 9.28 15.57
CA GLY A 190 10.33 9.46 15.30
C GLY A 190 11.21 8.29 15.79
N GLU A 191 10.62 7.15 16.15
CA GLU A 191 11.40 5.94 16.40
C GLU A 191 11.64 5.24 15.04
N TYR A 192 12.76 5.50 14.43
CA TYR A 192 13.16 4.89 13.14
C TYR A 192 13.85 3.53 13.34
N GLY A 193 14.07 2.79 12.23
CA GLY A 193 14.72 1.48 12.26
C GLY A 193 13.85 0.37 12.84
N ILE A 194 12.54 0.55 12.93
CA ILE A 194 11.60 -0.43 13.47
C ILE A 194 11.41 -1.57 12.48
N VAL A 195 11.61 -2.81 12.95
CA VAL A 195 11.28 -4.02 12.19
C VAL A 195 9.82 -4.39 12.46
N PHE A 196 8.98 -4.30 11.44
CA PHE A 196 7.60 -4.73 11.48
C PHE A 196 7.53 -6.25 11.27
N ARG A 197 6.70 -6.92 12.09
CA ARG A 197 6.53 -8.37 11.98
C ARG A 197 5.12 -8.68 11.48
N GLY A 198 5.03 -9.27 10.30
CA GLY A 198 3.81 -9.85 9.73
C GLY A 198 3.38 -11.10 10.50
N GLY A 199 2.12 -11.52 10.30
CA GLY A 199 1.62 -12.78 10.84
C GLY A 199 1.98 -13.98 9.96
N HIS A 200 0.95 -14.76 9.58
CA HIS A 200 1.10 -15.93 8.72
C HIS A 200 0.47 -15.74 7.32
N TYR A 201 -0.11 -14.57 7.05
CA TYR A 201 -0.73 -14.24 5.77
C TYR A 201 0.26 -13.46 4.92
N THR A 202 0.40 -13.85 3.66
CA THR A 202 1.32 -13.27 2.69
C THR A 202 1.14 -11.75 2.57
N GLU A 203 -0.11 -11.28 2.56
CA GLU A 203 -0.44 -9.86 2.45
C GLU A 203 0.05 -9.05 3.66
N ILE A 204 -0.07 -9.64 4.87
CA ILE A 204 0.40 -8.99 6.11
C ILE A 204 1.93 -9.04 6.20
N ILE A 205 2.55 -10.09 5.69
CA ILE A 205 4.02 -10.20 5.61
C ILE A 205 4.54 -9.13 4.64
N ASN A 206 4.00 -9.05 3.42
CA ASN A 206 4.40 -8.06 2.44
C ASN A 206 4.22 -6.63 2.94
N LEU A 207 3.12 -6.35 3.65
CA LEU A 207 2.90 -5.05 4.30
C LEU A 207 3.97 -4.76 5.36
N ALA A 208 4.28 -5.73 6.21
CA ALA A 208 5.30 -5.59 7.24
C ALA A 208 6.70 -5.35 6.65
N ASP A 209 7.06 -6.07 5.59
CA ASP A 209 8.33 -5.92 4.89
C ASP A 209 8.44 -4.55 4.22
N THR A 210 7.37 -4.10 3.56
CA THR A 210 7.32 -2.76 2.95
C THR A 210 7.48 -1.65 3.99
N LEU A 211 6.80 -1.77 5.14
CA LEU A 211 6.93 -0.81 6.25
C LEU A 211 8.32 -0.87 6.92
N THR A 212 8.92 -2.05 7.01
CA THR A 212 10.29 -2.21 7.51
C THR A 212 11.28 -1.48 6.61
N ASN A 213 11.19 -1.68 5.30
CA ASN A 213 12.04 -1.00 4.34
C ASN A 213 11.85 0.53 4.40
N ALA A 214 10.62 1.00 4.47
CA ALA A 214 10.33 2.42 4.65
C ALA A 214 10.91 2.99 5.96
N SER A 215 10.84 2.23 7.06
CA SER A 215 11.41 2.62 8.36
C SER A 215 12.94 2.73 8.31
N ILE A 216 13.61 1.81 7.62
CA ILE A 216 15.07 1.83 7.43
C ILE A 216 15.49 3.03 6.58
N GLU A 217 14.76 3.32 5.50
CA GLU A 217 15.07 4.49 4.66
C GLU A 217 14.83 5.81 5.39
N LEU A 218 13.81 5.89 6.26
CA LEU A 218 13.58 7.04 7.13
C LEU A 218 14.70 7.21 8.15
N GLU A 219 15.17 6.12 8.79
CA GLU A 219 16.30 6.13 9.71
C GLU A 219 17.56 6.67 9.05
N LYS A 220 17.88 6.16 7.86
CA LYS A 220 19.03 6.62 7.07
C LYS A 220 18.91 8.10 6.70
N SER A 221 17.72 8.55 6.33
CA SER A 221 17.47 9.96 6.02
C SER A 221 17.64 10.86 7.25
N ASP A 222 17.13 10.44 8.41
CA ASP A 222 17.27 11.19 9.68
C ASP A 222 18.72 11.27 10.16
N MET A 223 19.47 10.15 10.05
CA MET A 223 20.90 10.13 10.34
C MET A 223 21.67 11.12 9.44
N LEU A 224 21.44 11.04 8.12
CA LEU A 224 22.08 11.95 7.17
C LEU A 224 21.73 13.42 7.44
N GLN A 225 20.50 13.71 7.87
CA GLN A 225 20.09 15.06 8.24
C GLN A 225 20.78 15.55 9.51
N LYS A 226 20.93 14.70 10.53
CA LYS A 226 21.63 15.04 11.78
C LYS A 226 23.11 15.27 11.53
N ASP A 227 23.75 14.41 10.75
CA ASP A 227 25.16 14.54 10.37
C ASP A 227 25.39 15.83 9.54
N LEU A 228 24.46 16.16 8.63
CA LEU A 228 24.49 17.43 7.89
C LEU A 228 24.51 18.62 8.85
N ILE A 229 23.55 18.68 9.79
CA ILE A 229 23.44 19.80 10.75
C ILE A 229 24.69 19.90 11.63
N ALA A 230 25.22 18.77 12.11
CA ALA A 230 26.41 18.74 12.95
C ALA A 230 27.65 19.27 12.20
N ASN A 231 27.89 18.75 10.99
CA ASN A 231 29.04 19.12 10.16
C ASN A 231 28.96 20.57 9.69
N VAL A 232 27.78 21.03 9.25
CA VAL A 232 27.55 22.44 8.89
C VAL A 232 27.84 23.37 10.07
N SER A 233 27.36 23.02 11.26
CA SER A 233 27.59 23.85 12.46
C SER A 233 29.08 23.95 12.80
N HIS A 234 29.83 22.87 12.62
CA HIS A 234 31.28 22.84 12.82
C HIS A 234 32.01 23.70 11.78
N ASP A 235 31.68 23.50 10.49
CA ASP A 235 32.37 24.14 9.37
C ASP A 235 32.04 25.66 9.25
N LEU A 236 30.89 26.09 9.76
CA LEU A 236 30.58 27.54 9.93
C LEU A 236 31.28 28.15 11.13
N ARG A 237 31.44 27.43 12.24
CA ARG A 237 32.05 27.97 13.46
C ARG A 237 33.51 28.30 13.29
N THR A 238 34.28 27.49 12.57
CA THR A 238 35.72 27.70 12.39
C THR A 238 36.06 29.03 11.72
N PRO A 239 35.57 29.36 10.51
CA PRO A 239 35.84 30.63 9.84
C PRO A 239 35.30 31.82 10.65
N LEU A 240 34.12 31.68 11.28
CA LEU A 240 33.57 32.73 12.11
C LEU A 240 34.45 33.06 13.34
N THR A 241 35.06 32.04 13.95
CA THR A 241 36.00 32.19 15.04
C THR A 241 37.28 32.87 14.57
N MET A 242 37.78 32.51 13.38
CA MET A 242 38.96 33.17 12.79
C MET A 242 38.70 34.64 12.47
N ILE A 243 37.58 34.96 11.79
CA ILE A 243 37.16 36.35 11.53
C ILE A 243 37.13 37.16 12.83
N LYS A 244 36.49 36.64 13.87
CA LYS A 244 36.41 37.28 15.18
C LYS A 244 37.79 37.51 15.80
N SER A 245 38.63 36.48 15.83
CA SER A 245 39.96 36.54 16.45
C SER A 245 40.89 37.55 15.75
N TYR A 246 40.89 37.56 14.41
CA TYR A 246 41.69 38.52 13.63
C TYR A 246 41.13 39.93 13.76
N ALA A 247 39.83 40.13 13.83
CA ALA A 247 39.23 41.43 14.11
C ALA A 247 39.62 41.94 15.53
N GLU A 248 39.63 41.05 16.54
CA GLU A 248 40.13 41.39 17.90
C GLU A 248 41.61 41.69 17.90
N MET A 249 42.44 40.94 17.16
CA MET A 249 43.87 41.23 16.98
C MET A 249 44.13 42.60 16.32
N ILE A 250 43.35 42.98 15.34
CA ILE A 250 43.44 44.31 14.71
C ILE A 250 43.09 45.38 15.74
N ARG A 251 42.00 45.20 16.47
CA ARG A 251 41.52 46.18 17.47
C ARG A 251 42.51 46.36 18.61
N ASP A 252 43.10 45.28 19.14
CA ASP A 252 43.82 45.31 20.41
C ASP A 252 45.33 45.31 20.27
N LEU A 253 45.89 44.83 19.14
CA LEU A 253 47.33 44.56 19.02
C LEU A 253 48.00 45.14 17.75
N SER A 254 47.33 45.13 16.63
CA SER A 254 47.98 45.41 15.31
C SER A 254 47.37 46.60 14.56
N GLY A 255 46.42 47.30 15.15
CA GLY A 255 45.71 48.41 14.50
C GLY A 255 46.64 49.53 14.01
N ASP A 256 47.71 49.82 14.76
CA ASP A 256 48.71 50.83 14.43
C ASP A 256 49.82 50.35 13.50
N ASN A 257 49.90 49.06 13.23
CA ASN A 257 50.91 48.51 12.28
C ASN A 257 50.25 48.22 10.92
N PRO A 258 50.51 49.05 9.88
CA PRO A 258 49.83 48.95 8.58
C PRO A 258 50.00 47.58 7.91
N VAL A 259 51.17 46.98 8.01
CA VAL A 259 51.50 45.71 7.36
C VAL A 259 50.76 44.56 8.02
N LYS A 260 50.78 44.48 9.35
CA LYS A 260 50.09 43.45 10.08
C LYS A 260 48.58 43.57 9.94
N ARG A 261 48.07 44.84 10.00
CA ARG A 261 46.67 45.13 9.83
C ARG A 261 46.17 44.62 8.48
N GLU A 262 46.92 44.89 7.39
CA GLU A 262 46.57 44.44 6.04
C GLU A 262 46.54 42.89 5.94
N GLN A 263 47.55 42.24 6.51
CA GLN A 263 47.59 40.78 6.58
C GLN A 263 46.40 40.17 7.32
N HIS A 264 46.01 40.76 8.46
CA HIS A 264 44.88 40.29 9.25
C HIS A 264 43.55 40.60 8.56
N LEU A 265 43.42 41.74 7.87
CA LEU A 265 42.25 42.06 7.04
C LEU A 265 42.09 41.08 5.89
N GLN A 266 43.18 40.69 5.25
CA GLN A 266 43.15 39.71 4.16
C GLN A 266 42.63 38.34 4.66
N VAL A 267 43.07 37.90 5.84
CA VAL A 267 42.54 36.66 6.44
C VAL A 267 41.03 36.76 6.72
N ILE A 268 40.55 37.91 7.18
CA ILE A 268 39.12 38.13 7.41
C ILE A 268 38.34 38.06 6.09
N ILE A 269 38.87 38.65 5.03
CA ILE A 269 38.24 38.63 3.70
C ILE A 269 38.22 37.18 3.16
N ASP A 270 39.32 36.45 3.21
CA ASP A 270 39.44 35.09 2.75
C ASP A 270 38.46 34.13 3.47
N GLU A 271 38.34 34.28 4.81
CA GLU A 271 37.39 33.46 5.59
C GLU A 271 35.93 33.87 5.36
N ALA A 272 35.64 35.14 5.05
CA ALA A 272 34.30 35.57 4.66
C ALA A 272 33.90 35.01 3.28
N ASP A 273 34.81 34.99 2.31
CA ASP A 273 34.59 34.42 0.99
C ASP A 273 34.40 32.89 1.07
N ARG A 274 35.18 32.23 1.93
CA ARG A 274 35.02 30.81 2.22
C ARG A 274 33.65 30.49 2.82
N LEU A 275 33.19 31.31 3.75
CA LEU A 275 31.87 31.16 4.39
C LEU A 275 30.74 31.34 3.37
N ASN A 276 30.88 32.31 2.47
CA ASN A 276 29.93 32.55 1.40
C ASN A 276 29.82 31.33 0.44
N SER A 277 30.96 30.77 0.02
CA SER A 277 31.02 29.56 -0.79
C SER A 277 30.34 28.36 -0.09
N LEU A 278 30.57 28.19 1.22
CA LEU A 278 29.94 27.13 2.00
C LEU A 278 28.41 27.27 2.03
N VAL A 279 27.90 28.51 2.17
CA VAL A 279 26.45 28.79 2.16
C VAL A 279 25.86 28.47 0.79
N GLU A 280 26.54 28.81 -0.31
CA GLU A 280 26.09 28.47 -1.67
C GLU A 280 26.05 26.94 -1.91
N ASP A 281 27.05 26.21 -1.43
CA ASP A 281 27.06 24.75 -1.45
C ASP A 281 25.86 24.15 -0.71
N LEU A 282 25.56 24.67 0.49
CA LEU A 282 24.43 24.22 1.30
C LEU A 282 23.09 24.51 0.64
N LEU A 283 22.93 25.69 0.04
CA LEU A 283 21.71 26.01 -0.72
C LEU A 283 21.56 25.11 -1.94
N THR A 284 22.64 24.77 -2.59
CA THR A 284 22.65 23.81 -3.72
C THR A 284 22.20 22.43 -3.27
N ILE A 285 22.74 21.91 -2.17
CA ILE A 285 22.35 20.62 -1.59
C ILE A 285 20.88 20.63 -1.15
N SER A 286 20.42 21.70 -0.50
CA SER A 286 19.02 21.84 -0.07
C SER A 286 18.03 21.80 -1.25
N ARG A 287 18.37 22.48 -2.35
CA ARG A 287 17.58 22.44 -3.59
C ARG A 287 17.57 21.04 -4.23
N MET A 288 18.70 20.32 -4.19
CA MET A 288 18.83 18.94 -4.66
C MET A 288 17.92 17.99 -3.85
N GLN A 289 17.99 18.06 -2.52
CA GLN A 289 17.17 17.20 -1.63
C GLN A 289 15.67 17.42 -1.80
N SER A 290 15.27 18.65 -2.06
CA SER A 290 13.85 18.97 -2.30
C SER A 290 13.34 18.57 -3.69
N GLY A 291 14.19 17.98 -4.53
CA GLY A 291 13.86 17.65 -5.94
C GLY A 291 13.58 18.87 -6.82
N LYS A 292 13.94 20.07 -6.34
CA LYS A 292 13.69 21.34 -7.02
C LYS A 292 14.83 21.76 -7.95
N LEU A 293 15.95 21.03 -7.95
CA LEU A 293 17.03 21.33 -8.89
C LEU A 293 16.62 20.85 -10.28
N THR A 294 16.32 21.77 -11.15
CA THR A 294 16.03 21.52 -12.57
C THR A 294 17.29 21.80 -13.39
N ILE A 295 17.53 20.98 -14.40
CA ILE A 295 18.65 21.13 -15.34
C ILE A 295 18.11 21.75 -16.62
N ASP A 296 18.63 22.91 -17.01
CA ASP A 296 18.30 23.59 -18.27
C ASP A 296 19.34 23.27 -19.35
N LYS A 297 19.14 22.12 -20.04
CA LYS A 297 20.09 21.64 -21.04
C LYS A 297 20.01 22.47 -22.32
N LYS A 298 21.15 23.05 -22.68
CA LYS A 298 21.37 23.80 -23.94
C LYS A 298 22.65 23.34 -24.61
N ASP A 299 22.80 23.67 -25.88
CA ASP A 299 24.06 23.47 -26.59
C ASP A 299 25.01 24.59 -26.22
N PHE A 300 26.19 24.26 -25.71
CA PHE A 300 27.21 25.21 -25.30
C PHE A 300 28.62 24.69 -25.62
N SER A 301 29.61 25.58 -25.63
CA SER A 301 31.02 25.22 -25.82
C SER A 301 31.65 24.78 -24.49
N ILE A 302 31.90 23.49 -24.34
CA ILE A 302 32.61 22.94 -23.18
C ILE A 302 34.09 23.38 -23.18
N THR A 303 34.67 23.63 -24.35
CA THR A 303 36.02 24.13 -24.51
C THR A 303 36.18 25.55 -23.95
N GLU A 304 35.24 26.45 -24.25
CA GLU A 304 35.23 27.79 -23.69
C GLU A 304 34.92 27.79 -22.19
N ALA A 305 33.98 26.95 -21.72
CA ALA A 305 33.68 26.78 -20.33
C ALA A 305 34.92 26.32 -19.53
N ALA A 306 35.60 25.27 -19.99
CA ALA A 306 36.86 24.80 -19.37
C ALA A 306 37.96 25.85 -19.40
N GLY A 307 38.13 26.54 -20.55
CA GLY A 307 39.11 27.61 -20.71
C GLY A 307 38.85 28.79 -19.75
N SER A 308 37.57 29.16 -19.52
CA SER A 308 37.23 30.22 -18.57
C SER A 308 37.56 29.84 -17.12
N ILE A 309 37.39 28.59 -16.73
CA ILE A 309 37.76 28.09 -15.40
C ILE A 309 39.27 28.12 -15.22
N ILE A 310 40.02 27.64 -16.18
CA ILE A 310 41.50 27.68 -16.13
C ILE A 310 42.01 29.10 -16.01
N ASN A 311 41.47 30.04 -16.79
CA ASN A 311 41.85 31.46 -16.73
C ASN A 311 41.62 32.07 -15.34
N THR A 312 40.65 31.62 -14.60
CA THR A 312 40.41 32.10 -13.20
C THR A 312 41.57 31.74 -12.28
N TYR A 313 42.21 30.58 -12.49
CA TYR A 313 43.34 30.13 -11.66
C TYR A 313 44.73 30.47 -12.21
N ARG A 314 44.84 31.08 -13.40
CA ARG A 314 46.15 31.43 -14.00
C ARG A 314 47.03 32.31 -13.13
N LEU A 315 46.48 33.17 -12.32
CA LEU A 315 47.24 33.99 -11.41
C LEU A 315 48.08 33.14 -10.43
N MET A 316 47.60 31.95 -10.08
CA MET A 316 48.34 31.03 -9.19
C MET A 316 49.55 30.39 -9.88
N GLU A 317 49.69 30.44 -11.22
CA GLU A 317 50.91 30.02 -11.94
C GLU A 317 52.07 30.94 -11.54
N ASP A 318 51.83 32.25 -11.52
CA ASP A 318 52.87 33.25 -11.24
C ASP A 318 53.14 33.41 -9.73
N THR A 319 52.10 33.29 -8.90
CA THR A 319 52.18 33.59 -7.45
C THR A 319 52.55 32.36 -6.61
N GLU A 320 52.08 31.19 -6.99
CA GLU A 320 52.20 29.97 -6.18
C GLU A 320 52.93 28.84 -6.88
N GLY A 321 53.28 28.99 -8.19
CA GLY A 321 54.06 28.05 -8.97
C GLY A 321 53.26 26.83 -9.44
N PHE A 322 51.92 26.96 -9.58
CA PHE A 322 51.09 25.91 -10.24
C PHE A 322 51.39 25.84 -11.73
N SER A 323 51.12 24.67 -12.34
CA SER A 323 51.26 24.44 -13.79
C SER A 323 49.93 23.89 -14.30
N PHE A 324 49.10 24.73 -14.95
CA PHE A 324 47.85 24.34 -15.55
C PHE A 324 48.04 23.99 -17.02
N HIS A 325 47.78 22.72 -17.37
CA HIS A 325 47.82 22.25 -18.74
C HIS A 325 46.41 22.05 -19.29
N PHE A 326 46.16 22.59 -20.50
CA PHE A 326 44.89 22.40 -21.18
C PHE A 326 45.08 21.67 -22.50
N ASP A 327 44.70 20.40 -22.52
CA ASP A 327 44.82 19.52 -23.69
C ASP A 327 43.46 19.41 -24.41
N CYS A 328 43.28 20.27 -25.39
CA CYS A 328 42.08 20.29 -26.23
C CYS A 328 42.47 20.60 -27.68
N ASN A 329 42.00 19.80 -28.62
CA ASN A 329 42.35 19.93 -30.03
C ASN A 329 41.24 20.49 -30.93
N ALA A 330 40.07 20.83 -30.37
CA ALA A 330 38.94 21.35 -31.11
C ALA A 330 37.94 22.07 -30.18
N ASN A 331 37.16 22.98 -30.73
CA ASN A 331 36.07 23.59 -30.00
C ASN A 331 34.84 22.64 -30.00
N PHE A 332 34.57 21.95 -28.86
CA PHE A 332 33.52 20.97 -28.74
C PHE A 332 32.22 21.63 -28.21
N ILE A 333 31.15 21.49 -29.00
CA ILE A 333 29.80 21.83 -28.54
C ILE A 333 29.14 20.58 -27.99
N VAL A 334 28.61 20.70 -26.76
CA VAL A 334 27.96 19.61 -26.00
C VAL A 334 26.57 20.07 -25.56
N ASN A 335 25.72 19.11 -25.22
CA ASN A 335 24.38 19.40 -24.69
C ASN A 335 24.37 19.19 -23.16
N GLY A 336 24.04 20.25 -22.41
CA GLY A 336 24.01 20.26 -20.95
C GLY A 336 23.64 21.62 -20.40
N ASP A 337 23.62 21.75 -19.08
CA ASP A 337 23.44 23.01 -18.36
C ASP A 337 24.83 23.63 -18.12
N GLU A 338 25.14 24.67 -18.87
CA GLU A 338 26.47 25.31 -18.87
C GLU A 338 26.92 25.74 -17.46
N GLU A 339 26.04 26.39 -16.70
CA GLU A 339 26.35 26.90 -15.35
C GLU A 339 26.64 25.75 -14.38
N LYS A 340 25.86 24.68 -14.48
CA LYS A 340 26.06 23.48 -13.65
C LYS A 340 27.31 22.72 -14.02
N ILE A 341 27.63 22.62 -15.32
CA ILE A 341 28.87 21.98 -15.77
C ILE A 341 30.08 22.85 -15.42
N LYS A 342 30.00 24.16 -15.47
CA LYS A 342 31.07 25.04 -14.94
C LYS A 342 31.27 24.80 -13.43
N GLN A 343 30.21 24.64 -12.65
CA GLN A 343 30.29 24.27 -11.24
C GLN A 343 30.99 22.93 -11.04
N VAL A 344 30.69 21.92 -11.87
CA VAL A 344 31.39 20.62 -11.85
C VAL A 344 32.88 20.81 -12.10
N LEU A 345 33.24 21.50 -13.19
CA LEU A 345 34.65 21.74 -13.55
C LEU A 345 35.38 22.50 -12.43
N SER A 346 34.80 23.57 -11.90
CA SER A 346 35.38 24.34 -10.80
C SER A 346 35.62 23.47 -9.56
N ASN A 347 34.67 22.62 -9.16
CA ASN A 347 34.86 21.71 -8.03
C ASN A 347 35.95 20.66 -8.26
N LEU A 348 36.07 20.13 -9.48
CA LEU A 348 37.12 19.19 -9.80
C LEU A 348 38.50 19.86 -9.85
N VAL A 349 38.60 21.06 -10.41
CA VAL A 349 39.86 21.84 -10.46
C VAL A 349 40.30 22.28 -9.06
N THR A 350 39.38 22.78 -8.21
CA THR A 350 39.72 23.13 -6.82
C THR A 350 40.15 21.90 -6.01
N ASN A 351 39.56 20.73 -6.26
CA ASN A 351 40.05 19.48 -5.67
C ASN A 351 41.47 19.14 -6.14
N ALA A 352 41.73 19.25 -7.44
CA ALA A 352 43.07 19.00 -8.01
C ALA A 352 44.12 19.97 -7.41
N ILE A 353 43.81 21.28 -7.32
CA ILE A 353 44.67 22.29 -6.67
C ILE A 353 44.98 21.89 -5.21
N LYS A 354 44.01 21.44 -4.49
CA LYS A 354 44.10 21.12 -3.07
C LYS A 354 44.97 19.88 -2.79
N PHE A 355 44.84 18.87 -3.63
CA PHE A 355 45.44 17.55 -3.39
C PHE A 355 46.65 17.23 -4.30
N CYS A 356 47.04 18.14 -5.25
CA CYS A 356 48.18 17.96 -6.10
C CYS A 356 49.47 17.74 -5.31
N GLY A 357 50.47 17.13 -5.97
CA GLY A 357 51.81 16.92 -5.44
C GLY A 357 52.67 18.18 -5.42
N ASP A 358 53.94 17.98 -5.11
CA ASP A 358 54.93 19.07 -5.04
C ASP A 358 55.23 19.70 -6.41
N ASP A 359 54.94 18.98 -7.49
CA ASP A 359 55.09 19.47 -8.88
C ASP A 359 53.97 20.45 -9.28
N LYS A 360 52.90 20.53 -8.47
CA LYS A 360 51.74 21.40 -8.66
C LYS A 360 51.14 21.34 -10.07
N PHE A 361 51.22 20.14 -10.68
CA PHE A 361 50.73 19.91 -12.03
C PHE A 361 49.27 19.52 -12.07
N ILE A 362 48.48 20.23 -12.89
CA ILE A 362 47.05 19.96 -13.10
C ILE A 362 46.79 19.97 -14.61
N ASN A 363 46.24 18.86 -15.09
CA ASN A 363 45.87 18.69 -16.50
C ASN A 363 44.36 18.60 -16.68
N ILE A 364 43.84 19.44 -17.57
CA ILE A 364 42.42 19.37 -17.98
C ILE A 364 42.41 18.95 -19.44
N SER A 365 41.80 17.82 -19.75
CA SER A 365 41.74 17.31 -21.11
C SER A 365 40.32 17.12 -21.60
N LEU A 366 40.10 17.49 -22.87
CA LEU A 366 38.85 17.28 -23.59
C LEU A 366 39.07 16.42 -24.82
N ARG A 367 38.47 15.27 -24.88
CA ARG A 367 38.61 14.31 -25.98
C ARG A 367 37.26 13.82 -26.48
N ARG A 368 37.06 13.79 -27.77
CA ARG A 368 35.87 13.16 -28.36
C ARG A 368 35.96 11.64 -28.23
N ARG A 369 34.93 11.03 -27.68
CA ARG A 369 34.75 9.58 -27.55
C ARG A 369 33.42 9.16 -28.17
N GLY A 370 33.43 8.86 -29.48
CA GLY A 370 32.21 8.46 -30.18
C GLY A 370 31.15 9.57 -30.25
N ARG A 371 30.05 9.37 -29.47
CA ARG A 371 28.92 10.34 -29.37
C ARG A 371 29.01 11.24 -28.14
N SER A 372 30.09 11.18 -27.39
CA SER A 372 30.33 12.00 -26.21
C SER A 372 31.66 12.74 -26.28
N VAL A 373 31.83 13.73 -25.42
CA VAL A 373 33.10 14.39 -25.11
C VAL A 373 33.48 13.96 -23.70
N LEU A 374 34.60 13.29 -23.58
CA LEU A 374 35.24 12.93 -22.32
C LEU A 374 35.99 14.15 -21.79
N CYS A 375 35.62 14.61 -20.61
CA CYS A 375 36.26 15.64 -19.84
C CYS A 375 37.00 15.00 -18.68
N LYS A 376 38.33 15.26 -18.55
CA LYS A 376 39.15 14.76 -17.45
C LYS A 376 39.84 15.93 -16.75
N VAL A 377 39.97 15.84 -15.43
CA VAL A 377 40.81 16.70 -14.60
C VAL A 377 41.76 15.79 -13.83
N GLU A 378 43.05 15.93 -14.05
CA GLU A 378 44.10 15.05 -13.52
C GLU A 378 45.07 15.87 -12.68
N ASP A 379 45.46 15.32 -11.55
CA ASP A 379 46.54 15.83 -10.67
C ASP A 379 47.57 14.72 -10.41
N HIS A 380 48.78 15.12 -10.04
CA HIS A 380 49.86 14.25 -9.59
C HIS A 380 49.99 14.27 -8.06
N GLY A 381 48.85 14.14 -7.39
CA GLY A 381 48.77 14.24 -5.95
C GLY A 381 49.01 12.91 -5.22
N VAL A 382 48.59 12.89 -3.98
CA VAL A 382 48.75 11.75 -3.08
C VAL A 382 47.97 10.52 -3.51
N GLY A 383 47.00 10.65 -4.42
CA GLY A 383 46.11 9.59 -4.83
C GLY A 383 45.10 9.19 -3.75
N ILE A 384 44.23 8.26 -4.11
CA ILE A 384 43.13 7.75 -3.29
C ILE A 384 43.25 6.24 -3.16
N ALA A 385 43.11 5.70 -1.95
CA ALA A 385 43.16 4.27 -1.72
C ALA A 385 41.96 3.53 -2.36
N PRO A 386 42.14 2.31 -2.88
CA PRO A 386 41.10 1.58 -3.61
C PRO A 386 39.80 1.37 -2.79
N ASP A 387 39.88 1.18 -1.48
CA ASP A 387 38.79 1.05 -0.56
C ASP A 387 38.03 2.36 -0.31
N GLU A 388 38.69 3.51 -0.57
CA GLU A 388 38.10 4.85 -0.42
C GLU A 388 37.42 5.34 -1.72
N LEU A 389 37.73 4.78 -2.89
CA LEU A 389 37.22 5.26 -4.20
C LEU A 389 35.69 5.26 -4.30
N SER A 390 35.00 4.32 -3.67
CA SER A 390 33.55 4.27 -3.65
C SER A 390 32.92 5.36 -2.76
N HIS A 391 33.67 5.83 -1.76
CA HIS A 391 33.20 6.76 -0.73
C HIS A 391 33.48 8.23 -1.04
N VAL A 392 34.39 8.53 -1.97
CA VAL A 392 34.76 9.93 -2.30
C VAL A 392 33.60 10.78 -2.81
N TRP A 393 32.54 10.15 -3.30
CA TRP A 393 31.32 10.78 -3.76
C TRP A 393 30.27 10.99 -2.67
N GLU A 394 30.54 10.50 -1.43
CA GLU A 394 29.65 10.68 -0.30
C GLU A 394 29.79 12.08 0.30
N ARG A 395 28.71 12.60 0.86
CA ARG A 395 28.70 13.92 1.49
C ARG A 395 29.57 13.90 2.74
N TYR A 396 30.37 14.95 2.93
CA TYR A 396 31.29 15.11 4.07
C TYR A 396 32.35 14.02 4.19
N TYR A 397 32.49 13.17 3.19
CA TYR A 397 33.56 12.19 3.19
C TYR A 397 34.92 12.90 3.09
N ARG A 398 35.81 12.56 3.97
CA ARG A 398 37.21 13.03 4.01
C ARG A 398 38.10 11.82 4.22
N SER A 399 39.07 11.62 3.37
CA SER A 399 40.03 10.52 3.50
C SER A 399 40.78 10.63 4.82
N SER A 400 40.83 9.52 5.53
CA SER A 400 41.53 9.43 6.82
C SER A 400 43.07 9.46 6.68
N SER A 401 43.56 9.12 5.51
CA SER A 401 45.00 9.04 5.22
C SER A 401 45.69 10.41 5.05
N ASN A 402 44.93 11.51 4.87
CA ASN A 402 45.47 12.86 4.57
C ASN A 402 44.93 13.95 5.53
N MET A 403 44.97 13.70 6.84
CA MET A 403 44.35 14.59 7.86
C MET A 403 44.81 16.06 7.81
N VAL A 404 46.02 16.37 7.39
CA VAL A 404 46.56 17.75 7.41
C VAL A 404 45.94 18.59 6.27
N ARG A 405 45.81 18.03 5.05
CA ARG A 405 45.22 18.71 3.89
C ARG A 405 43.69 18.58 3.84
N ALA A 406 43.12 17.54 4.48
CA ALA A 406 41.70 17.35 4.59
C ALA A 406 40.98 18.40 5.45
N ALA A 407 41.74 19.13 6.30
CA ALA A 407 41.16 20.19 7.17
C ALA A 407 40.57 21.39 6.40
N GLU A 408 40.96 21.60 5.14
CA GLU A 408 40.62 22.80 4.36
C GLU A 408 39.38 22.68 3.45
N GLY A 409 38.58 21.63 3.48
CA GLY A 409 37.42 21.50 2.58
C GLY A 409 36.13 21.08 3.29
N SER A 410 34.99 21.50 2.74
CA SER A 410 33.66 21.15 3.25
C SER A 410 33.29 19.67 3.03
N GLY A 411 33.98 18.93 2.16
CA GLY A 411 33.59 17.58 1.75
C GLY A 411 32.29 17.54 0.94
N LEU A 412 31.81 18.68 0.47
CA LEU A 412 30.56 18.81 -0.29
C LEU A 412 30.78 18.83 -1.80
N GLY A 413 31.95 19.33 -2.28
CA GLY A 413 32.22 19.55 -3.70
C GLY A 413 32.00 18.32 -4.58
N LEU A 414 32.58 17.17 -4.23
CA LEU A 414 32.41 15.93 -5.02
C LEU A 414 30.98 15.36 -4.95
N SER A 415 30.28 15.54 -3.85
CA SER A 415 28.88 15.16 -3.76
C SER A 415 27.97 16.02 -4.64
N ILE A 416 28.30 17.31 -4.79
CA ILE A 416 27.63 18.22 -5.73
C ILE A 416 27.93 17.80 -7.18
N VAL A 417 29.17 17.46 -7.49
CA VAL A 417 29.56 16.93 -8.81
C VAL A 417 28.75 15.69 -9.16
N LYS A 418 28.71 14.69 -8.28
CA LYS A 418 27.90 13.47 -8.46
C LYS A 418 26.45 13.77 -8.77
N GLU A 419 25.83 14.65 -8.01
CA GLU A 419 24.40 14.96 -8.16
C GLU A 419 24.13 15.68 -9.49
N ILE A 420 24.93 16.69 -9.86
CA ILE A 420 24.79 17.40 -11.13
C ILE A 420 24.94 16.43 -12.31
N LEU A 421 25.95 15.56 -12.30
CA LEU A 421 26.19 14.60 -13.39
C LEU A 421 25.10 13.52 -13.43
N THR A 422 24.58 13.07 -12.28
CA THR A 422 23.44 12.15 -12.20
C THR A 422 22.17 12.77 -12.80
N LEU A 423 21.89 14.05 -12.49
CA LEU A 423 20.75 14.78 -13.08
C LEU A 423 20.92 14.99 -14.59
N HIS A 424 22.16 15.14 -15.06
CA HIS A 424 22.47 15.17 -16.49
C HIS A 424 22.31 13.80 -17.16
N LYS A 425 22.27 12.70 -16.38
CA LYS A 425 22.22 11.30 -16.84
C LYS A 425 23.41 10.97 -17.74
N VAL A 426 24.59 11.30 -17.27
CA VAL A 426 25.87 11.09 -17.96
C VAL A 426 26.78 10.21 -17.12
N ASP A 427 27.74 9.53 -17.78
CA ASP A 427 28.71 8.69 -17.11
C ASP A 427 29.82 9.55 -16.51
N PHE A 428 30.28 9.18 -15.33
CA PHE A 428 31.38 9.82 -14.62
C PHE A 428 32.10 8.85 -13.70
N GLY A 429 33.30 9.18 -13.31
CA GLY A 429 34.09 8.32 -12.46
C GLY A 429 35.38 8.96 -11.96
N VAL A 430 36.16 8.16 -11.26
CA VAL A 430 37.47 8.50 -10.73
C VAL A 430 38.42 7.33 -10.95
N ASP A 431 39.62 7.63 -11.46
CA ASP A 431 40.75 6.71 -11.57
C ASP A 431 41.89 7.27 -10.71
N SER A 432 42.41 6.51 -9.77
CA SER A 432 43.46 6.98 -8.86
C SER A 432 44.36 5.85 -8.40
N THR A 433 45.65 6.18 -8.27
CA THR A 433 46.69 5.31 -7.69
C THR A 433 47.38 6.07 -6.56
N VAL A 434 47.53 5.44 -5.41
CA VAL A 434 48.22 6.06 -4.27
C VAL A 434 49.66 6.42 -4.64
N GLY A 435 50.01 7.70 -4.48
CA GLY A 435 51.34 8.26 -4.81
C GLY A 435 51.56 8.64 -6.25
N GLU A 436 50.63 8.37 -7.18
CA GLU A 436 50.71 8.75 -8.59
C GLU A 436 49.79 9.91 -8.98
N GLY A 437 48.63 10.04 -8.22
CA GLY A 437 47.67 11.11 -8.44
C GLY A 437 46.25 10.62 -8.67
N THR A 438 45.38 11.56 -9.05
CA THR A 438 43.95 11.30 -9.25
C THR A 438 43.48 11.89 -10.57
N SER A 439 42.56 11.20 -11.24
CA SER A 439 41.91 11.63 -12.46
C SER A 439 40.39 11.50 -12.31
N PHE A 440 39.69 12.60 -12.18
CA PHE A 440 38.22 12.65 -12.23
C PHE A 440 37.77 12.88 -13.67
N TRP A 441 36.74 12.15 -14.11
CA TRP A 441 36.25 12.24 -15.48
C TRP A 441 34.72 12.19 -15.55
N PHE A 442 34.17 12.81 -16.61
CA PHE A 442 32.77 12.70 -17.00
C PHE A 442 32.59 12.84 -18.51
N GLU A 443 31.47 12.34 -19.04
CA GLU A 443 31.19 12.37 -20.47
C GLU A 443 29.92 13.22 -20.74
N LEU A 444 29.99 14.17 -21.69
CA LEU A 444 28.81 14.95 -22.09
C LEU A 444 28.39 14.60 -23.52
N PRO A 445 27.09 14.61 -23.86
CA PRO A 445 26.65 14.33 -25.21
C PRO A 445 27.21 15.33 -26.21
N PHE A 446 27.94 14.81 -27.19
CA PHE A 446 28.57 15.62 -28.26
C PHE A 446 27.50 16.05 -29.25
N VAL A 447 27.50 17.33 -29.63
CA VAL A 447 26.61 17.91 -30.65
C VAL A 447 27.39 18.13 -31.96
N LYS A 448 28.41 18.96 -31.93
CA LYS A 448 29.23 19.30 -33.10
C LYS A 448 30.60 19.85 -32.69
N VAL A 449 31.51 19.94 -33.64
CA VAL A 449 32.73 20.77 -33.54
C VAL A 449 32.43 22.13 -34.19
N GLU A 450 32.67 23.20 -33.48
CA GLU A 450 32.60 24.54 -34.07
C GLU A 450 33.89 24.81 -34.83
N LYS A 451 33.78 25.14 -36.12
CA LYS A 451 34.93 25.57 -36.93
C LYS A 451 35.21 27.02 -36.57
N ASP A 452 36.37 27.27 -35.98
CA ASP A 452 36.84 28.64 -35.72
C ASP A 452 36.76 29.50 -36.98
N LYS A 453 35.91 30.52 -36.97
CA LYS A 453 36.02 31.65 -37.87
C LYS A 453 36.97 32.65 -37.20
N GLN A 454 38.25 32.52 -37.52
CA GLN A 454 39.29 33.47 -37.17
C GLN A 454 39.47 33.74 -35.65
N ASN A 455 40.31 32.93 -34.99
CA ASN A 455 41.50 33.47 -34.29
C ASN A 455 42.35 32.30 -33.85
N ASN A 456 43.63 32.30 -34.30
CA ASN A 456 44.65 31.44 -33.75
C ASN A 456 44.82 31.74 -32.26
N ILE A 457 44.06 31.04 -31.40
CA ILE A 457 44.48 30.85 -30.04
C ILE A 457 45.44 29.66 -30.08
N THR A 458 46.64 29.95 -30.60
CA THR A 458 47.80 29.14 -30.37
C THR A 458 48.13 29.29 -28.87
N PHE A 459 47.71 28.33 -28.07
CA PHE A 459 48.31 28.13 -26.76
C PHE A 459 49.68 27.57 -26.99
N ASN A 460 50.62 28.44 -27.33
CA ASN A 460 52.02 28.10 -27.56
C ASN A 460 52.69 28.03 -26.18
N ASN A 461 52.92 26.81 -25.72
CA ASN A 461 53.97 26.49 -24.77
C ASN A 461 55.32 26.71 -25.46
N LYS A 462 55.84 27.93 -25.43
CA LYS A 462 57.29 28.27 -25.55
C LYS A 462 57.48 29.79 -25.47
N LEU A 463 57.57 30.33 -24.28
CA LEU A 463 58.44 31.44 -24.05
C LEU A 463 59.82 30.87 -23.68
N THR A 464 60.61 30.57 -24.68
CA THR A 464 62.08 30.53 -24.57
C THR A 464 62.52 31.90 -24.14
N LEU A 465 62.98 32.02 -22.91
CA LEU A 465 63.76 33.15 -22.43
C LEU A 465 64.95 33.33 -23.33
N ASP A 466 64.90 34.35 -24.19
CA ASP A 466 66.06 34.84 -24.89
C ASP A 466 66.87 35.68 -23.89
N LYS A 467 67.91 35.04 -23.33
CA LYS A 467 68.99 35.74 -22.63
C LYS A 467 69.79 36.41 -23.67
N ARG A 468 69.69 37.72 -23.82
CA ARG A 468 70.76 38.57 -24.32
C ARG A 468 70.64 40.01 -23.77
N ASN A 469 71.76 40.30 -23.05
CA ASN A 469 72.33 41.60 -22.63
C ASN A 469 71.69 42.33 -21.48
#